data_982fed93d662a541c2aa5c3a9f1d01ba
#
_entry.id   982fed93d662a541c2aa5c3a9f1d01ba
#
_cell.length_a   1.000
_cell.length_b   1.000
_cell.length_c   1.000
_cell.angle_alpha   90.00
_cell.angle_beta   90.00
_cell.angle_gamma   90.00
#
_symmetry.space_group_name_H-M   'P 1'
#
loop_
_entity.id
_entity.type
_entity.pdbx_description
1 polymer ?
#
loop_
_entity_poly.entity_id
_entity_poly.type
_entity_poly.pdbx_seq_one_letter_code
_entity_poly.pdbx_strand_id
1 'polypeptide(L)'
;MNRKLIIVISFSLLAACKSHVKEEESQKGFVLSDKMLSTTTTAPAVMEPVKNELSFYGKITADNNKMIEVFPVVGGYVTKVYVELGDYVQKGQLLATIRSTEVASFERDLDDAKNDVLVAKNNLKVTQELFDGKLNAERDLIEAKSQLDKAMSQLHRIQETYQIYNIKKGATYEVRSPLSGFVIQKNINEDMLLRSDKTDNIFDIAEIKEVWAIANVNETEINQVKMGINAAVTTLSYPDTVFSGKVDKIFNVIDPETKAMKVRIKLDNANYLLKPEMRANIKLSYNESQQMLAVPSSAVIFDKSKNYVMIFKDRHNIETRLVEVYRQVGNMAYISSGLKDGEKVMTTNQLLVYDALND
;
A
#
# COMPACT_ATOMS: atom_id res chain seq x y z
N MET A 1 -13.25 55.43 -90.44
CA MET A 1 -13.22 55.06 -91.89
C MET A 1 -13.69 53.62 -91.98
N ASN A 2 -14.91 53.43 -92.48
CA ASN A 2 -15.44 52.36 -93.32
C ASN A 2 -15.00 50.91 -93.03
N ARG A 3 -15.81 49.85 -93.03
CA ARG A 3 -16.99 49.48 -93.82
C ARG A 3 -17.55 48.16 -93.25
N LYS A 4 -18.84 48.08 -92.97
CA LYS A 4 -19.88 47.26 -93.63
C LYS A 4 -19.65 45.74 -93.57
N LEU A 5 -20.52 45.01 -92.83
CA LEU A 5 -21.76 44.38 -93.36
C LEU A 5 -21.49 42.98 -93.97
N ILE A 6 -22.03 41.93 -93.47
CA ILE A 6 -23.01 41.07 -94.16
C ILE A 6 -23.63 40.01 -93.18
N ILE A 7 -24.92 39.98 -93.14
CA ILE A 7 -25.82 39.04 -92.57
C ILE A 7 -25.91 37.78 -93.43
N VAL A 8 -25.83 36.57 -92.82
CA VAL A 8 -26.50 35.42 -93.51
C VAL A 8 -27.22 34.58 -92.39
N ILE A 9 -28.52 34.63 -92.58
CA ILE A 9 -29.50 33.75 -91.87
C ILE A 9 -29.42 32.41 -92.53
N SER A 10 -29.34 31.33 -91.73
CA SER A 10 -29.69 29.99 -92.17
C SER A 10 -30.44 29.27 -91.03
N PHE A 11 -31.60 28.98 -91.38
CA PHE A 11 -32.66 28.24 -90.69
C PHE A 11 -32.39 26.75 -90.83
N SER A 12 -32.47 25.96 -89.80
CA SER A 12 -33.19 24.68 -89.80
C SER A 12 -32.84 23.68 -88.71
N LEU A 13 -33.85 23.13 -88.23
CA LEU A 13 -34.15 21.78 -87.74
C LEU A 13 -33.95 21.49 -86.26
N LEU A 14 -35.09 21.49 -85.63
CA LEU A 14 -35.40 20.81 -84.39
C LEU A 14 -35.07 19.30 -84.48
N ALA A 15 -34.21 18.84 -83.58
CA ALA A 15 -34.17 17.44 -83.23
C ALA A 15 -34.32 17.34 -81.70
N ALA A 16 -35.51 16.83 -81.32
CA ALA A 16 -35.83 16.52 -79.95
C ALA A 16 -34.95 15.39 -79.44
N CYS A 17 -33.98 15.69 -78.57
CA CYS A 17 -33.33 14.68 -77.71
C CYS A 17 -34.15 14.58 -76.43
N LYS A 18 -34.81 13.45 -76.20
CA LYS A 18 -35.32 13.04 -74.89
C LYS A 18 -34.17 13.03 -73.90
N SER A 19 -34.20 13.91 -72.92
CA SER A 19 -33.38 13.81 -71.73
C SER A 19 -33.83 12.53 -71.00
N HIS A 20 -32.88 11.55 -70.97
CA HIS A 20 -32.98 10.51 -69.99
C HIS A 20 -32.72 11.18 -68.62
N VAL A 21 -33.76 11.30 -67.83
CA VAL A 21 -33.71 11.50 -66.44
C VAL A 21 -32.95 10.25 -65.89
N LYS A 22 -31.67 10.41 -65.53
CA LYS A 22 -31.03 9.48 -64.67
C LYS A 22 -31.84 9.45 -63.40
N GLU A 23 -32.61 8.38 -63.19
CA GLU A 23 -33.04 8.03 -61.84
C GLU A 23 -31.78 8.10 -60.96
N GLU A 24 -31.81 8.99 -59.98
CA GLU A 24 -30.89 8.91 -58.86
C GLU A 24 -31.08 7.51 -58.27
N GLU A 25 -30.09 6.65 -58.45
CA GLU A 25 -29.99 5.43 -57.64
C GLU A 25 -30.07 5.89 -56.17
N SER A 26 -31.26 5.66 -55.58
CA SER A 26 -31.43 5.71 -54.15
C SER A 26 -30.30 4.86 -53.55
N GLN A 27 -29.35 5.50 -52.90
CA GLN A 27 -28.35 4.80 -52.12
C GLN A 27 -29.09 3.79 -51.24
N LYS A 28 -28.94 2.50 -51.56
CA LYS A 28 -29.44 1.41 -50.71
C LYS A 28 -28.75 1.62 -49.38
N GLY A 29 -29.45 2.21 -48.42
CA GLY A 29 -28.94 2.43 -47.08
C GLY A 29 -28.41 1.12 -46.54
N PHE A 30 -27.26 1.17 -45.91
CA PHE A 30 -26.67 0.01 -45.24
C PHE A 30 -27.70 -0.58 -44.26
N VAL A 31 -27.88 -1.91 -44.34
CA VAL A 31 -28.81 -2.65 -43.49
C VAL A 31 -28.08 -3.78 -42.82
N LEU A 32 -28.13 -3.85 -41.51
CA LEU A 32 -27.57 -4.96 -40.76
C LEU A 32 -28.25 -6.27 -41.14
N SER A 33 -27.47 -7.27 -41.55
CA SER A 33 -27.96 -8.62 -41.73
C SER A 33 -28.47 -9.21 -40.40
N ASP A 34 -29.36 -10.20 -40.47
CA ASP A 34 -29.90 -10.85 -39.26
C ASP A 34 -28.81 -11.45 -38.40
N LYS A 35 -27.74 -12.00 -39.01
CA LYS A 35 -26.58 -12.51 -38.32
C LYS A 35 -25.78 -11.41 -37.61
N MET A 36 -25.53 -10.28 -38.24
CA MET A 36 -24.86 -9.16 -37.63
C MET A 36 -25.74 -8.55 -36.52
N LEU A 37 -27.02 -8.40 -36.73
CA LEU A 37 -27.93 -7.88 -35.72
C LEU A 37 -27.94 -8.73 -34.45
N SER A 38 -27.91 -10.06 -34.57
CA SER A 38 -27.90 -10.97 -33.44
C SER A 38 -26.61 -10.91 -32.61
N THR A 39 -25.49 -10.45 -33.19
CA THR A 39 -24.18 -10.31 -32.52
C THR A 39 -23.85 -8.88 -32.16
N THR A 40 -24.68 -7.92 -32.54
CA THR A 40 -24.47 -6.51 -32.24
C THR A 40 -24.92 -6.21 -30.81
N THR A 41 -24.03 -5.69 -30.00
CA THR A 41 -24.36 -5.15 -28.68
C THR A 41 -24.25 -3.62 -28.70
N THR A 42 -25.06 -3.00 -27.90
CA THR A 42 -25.12 -1.54 -27.76
C THR A 42 -25.04 -1.15 -26.29
N ALA A 43 -24.50 0.03 -26.01
CA ALA A 43 -24.54 0.63 -24.70
C ALA A 43 -25.07 2.05 -24.77
N PRO A 44 -25.88 2.51 -23.81
CA PRO A 44 -26.31 3.91 -23.77
C PRO A 44 -25.15 4.81 -23.37
N ALA A 45 -25.08 6.01 -23.92
CA ALA A 45 -24.25 7.08 -23.41
C ALA A 45 -24.90 7.63 -22.13
N VAL A 46 -24.20 7.60 -21.00
CA VAL A 46 -24.74 8.00 -19.69
C VAL A 46 -23.84 9.06 -19.06
N MET A 47 -24.45 10.06 -18.44
CA MET A 47 -23.70 11.07 -17.67
C MET A 47 -23.10 10.43 -16.41
N GLU A 48 -21.79 10.36 -16.34
CA GLU A 48 -21.06 9.84 -15.19
C GLU A 48 -19.93 10.80 -14.75
N PRO A 49 -19.56 10.81 -13.46
CA PRO A 49 -18.35 11.50 -13.01
C PRO A 49 -17.14 10.94 -13.74
N VAL A 50 -16.29 11.81 -14.25
CA VAL A 50 -15.06 11.39 -14.93
C VAL A 50 -14.15 10.66 -13.93
N LYS A 51 -13.89 9.38 -14.19
CA LYS A 51 -12.89 8.63 -13.41
C LYS A 51 -11.50 9.05 -13.81
N ASN A 52 -10.64 9.13 -12.84
CA ASN A 52 -9.21 9.35 -13.02
C ASN A 52 -8.43 8.23 -12.33
N GLU A 53 -7.32 7.85 -12.90
CA GLU A 53 -6.43 6.83 -12.36
C GLU A 53 -4.99 7.36 -12.38
N LEU A 54 -4.34 7.32 -11.22
CA LEU A 54 -2.93 7.64 -11.05
C LEU A 54 -2.18 6.37 -10.69
N SER A 55 -1.04 6.15 -11.32
CA SER A 55 -0.23 4.96 -11.08
C SER A 55 1.11 5.34 -10.47
N PHE A 56 1.43 4.73 -9.34
CA PHE A 56 2.66 4.96 -8.59
C PHE A 56 3.38 3.67 -8.29
N TYR A 57 4.69 3.77 -8.19
CA TYR A 57 5.51 2.69 -7.65
C TYR A 57 5.75 2.92 -6.17
N GLY A 58 5.87 1.82 -5.45
CA GLY A 58 6.11 1.85 -4.03
C GLY A 58 6.60 0.52 -3.49
N LYS A 59 6.51 0.35 -2.18
CA LYS A 59 6.85 -0.90 -1.49
C LYS A 59 5.86 -1.24 -0.39
N ILE A 60 5.78 -2.52 -0.08
CA ILE A 60 5.07 -3.01 1.11
C ILE A 60 5.97 -2.83 2.32
N THR A 61 5.42 -2.34 3.42
CA THR A 61 6.09 -2.22 4.71
C THR A 61 5.24 -2.82 5.82
N ALA A 62 5.86 -3.28 6.89
CA ALA A 62 5.14 -3.58 8.11
C ALA A 62 4.57 -2.29 8.73
N ASP A 63 3.53 -2.44 9.55
CA ASP A 63 3.07 -1.34 10.41
C ASP A 63 4.12 -1.07 11.50
N ASN A 64 4.75 0.10 11.46
CA ASN A 64 5.77 0.47 12.43
C ASN A 64 5.27 0.44 13.89
N ASN A 65 3.95 0.57 14.13
CA ASN A 65 3.39 0.44 15.47
C ASN A 65 3.26 -1.03 15.91
N LYS A 66 3.38 -1.96 14.97
CA LYS A 66 3.31 -3.42 15.18
C LYS A 66 4.64 -4.11 14.86
N MET A 67 5.72 -3.35 14.83
CA MET A 67 7.08 -3.82 14.67
C MET A 67 7.90 -3.38 15.87
N ILE A 68 8.73 -4.27 16.39
CA ILE A 68 9.65 -3.98 17.50
C ILE A 68 11.04 -4.45 17.10
N GLU A 69 11.98 -3.52 17.23
CA GLU A 69 13.40 -3.80 17.14
C GLU A 69 13.89 -4.30 18.50
N VAL A 70 14.52 -5.47 18.53
CA VAL A 70 15.06 -6.09 19.74
C VAL A 70 16.55 -5.80 19.80
N PHE A 71 16.94 -5.11 20.85
CA PHE A 71 18.35 -4.76 21.11
C PHE A 71 18.95 -5.68 22.17
N PRO A 72 20.27 -5.94 22.16
CA PRO A 72 20.93 -6.63 23.23
C PRO A 72 20.96 -5.72 24.47
N VAL A 73 20.41 -6.20 25.59
CA VAL A 73 20.39 -5.46 26.87
C VAL A 73 21.70 -5.63 27.62
N VAL A 74 22.41 -6.71 27.33
CA VAL A 74 23.72 -7.05 27.94
C VAL A 74 24.71 -7.47 26.86
N GLY A 75 26.00 -7.18 27.08
CA GLY A 75 27.08 -7.70 26.26
C GLY A 75 27.41 -9.14 26.63
N GLY A 76 27.97 -9.89 25.67
CA GLY A 76 28.37 -11.27 25.90
C GLY A 76 28.43 -12.13 24.63
N TYR A 77 28.80 -13.40 24.80
CA TYR A 77 28.83 -14.37 23.70
C TYR A 77 27.44 -15.01 23.50
N VAL A 78 26.98 -15.00 22.25
CA VAL A 78 25.77 -15.71 21.86
C VAL A 78 26.04 -17.22 21.94
N THR A 79 25.34 -17.90 22.80
CA THR A 79 25.53 -19.34 22.98
C THR A 79 24.61 -20.16 22.05
N LYS A 80 23.42 -19.65 21.77
CA LYS A 80 22.47 -20.31 20.86
C LYS A 80 21.46 -19.32 20.30
N VAL A 81 21.06 -19.53 19.04
CA VAL A 81 19.96 -18.85 18.37
C VAL A 81 18.91 -19.88 18.01
N TYR A 82 17.64 -19.66 18.42
CA TYR A 82 16.55 -20.62 18.32
C TYR A 82 15.59 -20.34 17.16
N VAL A 83 15.79 -19.23 16.45
CA VAL A 83 14.91 -18.76 15.39
C VAL A 83 15.69 -18.31 14.17
N GLU A 84 15.06 -18.46 13.01
CA GLU A 84 15.61 -18.01 11.75
C GLU A 84 14.80 -16.84 11.15
N LEU A 85 15.37 -16.19 10.14
CA LEU A 85 14.68 -15.16 9.37
C LEU A 85 13.42 -15.75 8.70
N GLY A 86 12.26 -15.13 8.90
CA GLY A 86 10.99 -15.58 8.37
C GLY A 86 10.17 -16.46 9.33
N ASP A 87 10.73 -16.90 10.46
CA ASP A 87 10.00 -17.68 11.45
C ASP A 87 8.90 -16.85 12.13
N TYR A 88 7.77 -17.50 12.40
CA TYR A 88 6.74 -16.93 13.26
C TYR A 88 7.04 -17.23 14.73
N VAL A 89 7.05 -16.20 15.57
CA VAL A 89 7.32 -16.29 17.00
C VAL A 89 6.14 -15.78 17.82
N GLN A 90 5.95 -16.35 19.01
CA GLN A 90 4.96 -15.89 19.97
C GLN A 90 5.59 -14.91 20.97
N LYS A 91 4.78 -14.00 21.50
CA LYS A 91 5.22 -13.12 22.60
C LYS A 91 5.76 -13.94 23.78
N GLY A 92 6.97 -13.60 24.24
CA GLY A 92 7.69 -14.32 25.30
C GLY A 92 8.48 -15.55 24.84
N GLN A 93 8.39 -15.94 23.56
CA GLN A 93 9.19 -17.05 23.02
C GLN A 93 10.68 -16.73 23.08
N LEU A 94 11.48 -17.74 23.45
CA LEU A 94 12.94 -17.65 23.49
C LEU A 94 13.51 -17.55 22.07
N LEU A 95 14.30 -16.49 21.79
CA LEU A 95 14.89 -16.23 20.50
C LEU A 95 16.38 -16.57 20.48
N ALA A 96 17.09 -16.20 21.53
CA ALA A 96 18.53 -16.46 21.68
C ALA A 96 18.94 -16.50 23.16
N THR A 97 20.10 -17.09 23.42
CA THR A 97 20.75 -17.08 24.72
C THR A 97 22.15 -16.46 24.61
N ILE A 98 22.48 -15.60 25.56
CA ILE A 98 23.75 -14.86 25.61
C ILE A 98 24.41 -15.16 26.96
N ARG A 99 25.66 -15.63 26.93
CA ARG A 99 26.46 -15.77 28.12
C ARG A 99 27.19 -14.44 28.42
N SER A 100 26.85 -13.82 29.55
CA SER A 100 27.28 -12.46 29.89
C SER A 100 27.98 -12.41 31.22
N THR A 101 29.13 -11.73 31.27
CA THR A 101 29.85 -11.43 32.53
C THR A 101 29.10 -10.37 33.36
N GLU A 102 28.32 -9.50 32.73
CA GLU A 102 27.46 -8.53 33.43
C GLU A 102 26.37 -9.24 34.22
N VAL A 103 25.69 -10.26 33.61
CA VAL A 103 24.69 -11.09 34.29
C VAL A 103 25.30 -11.85 35.45
N ALA A 104 26.52 -12.40 35.29
CA ALA A 104 27.25 -13.08 36.38
C ALA A 104 27.59 -12.10 37.53
N SER A 105 27.87 -10.83 37.24
CA SER A 105 28.07 -9.80 38.25
C SER A 105 26.78 -9.49 39.01
N PHE A 106 25.65 -9.31 38.31
CA PHE A 106 24.36 -9.08 38.95
C PHE A 106 23.94 -10.26 39.86
N GLU A 107 24.24 -11.51 39.49
CA GLU A 107 23.92 -12.69 40.31
C GLU A 107 24.75 -12.65 41.61
N ARG A 108 26.04 -12.34 41.54
CA ARG A 108 26.88 -12.19 42.71
C ARG A 108 26.38 -11.07 43.64
N ASP A 109 26.09 -9.88 43.08
CA ASP A 109 25.58 -8.74 43.85
C ASP A 109 24.26 -9.08 44.57
N LEU A 110 23.39 -9.89 43.94
CA LEU A 110 22.14 -10.34 44.53
C LEU A 110 22.42 -11.29 45.74
N ASP A 111 23.35 -12.20 45.59
CA ASP A 111 23.68 -13.14 46.65
C ASP A 111 24.44 -12.46 47.82
N ASP A 112 25.30 -11.50 47.52
CA ASP A 112 25.95 -10.66 48.55
C ASP A 112 24.90 -9.86 49.33
N ALA A 113 23.94 -9.20 48.67
CA ALA A 113 22.89 -8.46 49.35
C ALA A 113 21.96 -9.34 50.21
N LYS A 114 21.69 -10.60 49.79
CA LYS A 114 20.94 -11.57 50.61
C LYS A 114 21.71 -11.95 51.88
N ASN A 115 23.02 -12.15 51.72
CA ASN A 115 23.91 -12.46 52.88
C ASN A 115 23.96 -11.29 53.87
N ASP A 116 24.08 -10.04 53.36
CA ASP A 116 24.08 -8.83 54.21
C ASP A 116 22.78 -8.72 55.01
N VAL A 117 21.62 -8.99 54.41
CA VAL A 117 20.32 -9.04 55.12
C VAL A 117 20.34 -10.10 56.19
N LEU A 118 20.87 -11.30 55.90
CA LEU A 118 20.97 -12.38 56.88
C LEU A 118 21.84 -12.00 58.07
N VAL A 119 23.03 -11.39 57.83
CA VAL A 119 23.92 -10.92 58.88
C VAL A 119 23.26 -9.82 59.72
N ALA A 120 22.67 -8.79 59.08
CA ALA A 120 22.00 -7.72 59.76
C ALA A 120 20.80 -8.22 60.64
N LYS A 121 20.06 -9.17 60.11
CA LYS A 121 18.94 -9.83 60.82
C LYS A 121 19.42 -10.57 62.07
N ASN A 122 20.52 -11.34 61.97
CA ASN A 122 21.08 -12.05 63.08
C ASN A 122 21.66 -11.05 64.16
N ASN A 123 22.34 -9.97 63.72
CA ASN A 123 22.79 -8.95 64.63
C ASN A 123 21.66 -8.29 65.39
N LEU A 124 20.56 -7.92 64.68
CA LEU A 124 19.37 -7.37 65.32
C LEU A 124 18.82 -8.32 66.35
N LYS A 125 18.74 -9.61 66.05
CA LYS A 125 18.23 -10.61 66.96
C LYS A 125 19.08 -10.69 68.25
N VAL A 126 20.39 -10.77 68.12
CA VAL A 126 21.30 -10.82 69.27
C VAL A 126 21.23 -9.51 70.09
N THR A 127 21.20 -8.35 69.44
CA THR A 127 21.09 -7.03 70.08
C THR A 127 19.75 -6.89 70.81
N GLN A 128 18.65 -7.43 70.27
CA GLN A 128 17.34 -7.44 70.92
C GLN A 128 17.34 -8.31 72.17
N GLU A 129 17.94 -9.50 72.10
CA GLU A 129 18.07 -10.45 73.28
C GLU A 129 18.91 -9.79 74.38
N LEU A 130 20.00 -9.12 74.05
CA LEU A 130 20.84 -8.40 75.03
C LEU A 130 20.11 -7.17 75.63
N PHE A 131 19.34 -6.43 74.81
CA PHE A 131 18.53 -5.28 75.31
C PHE A 131 17.45 -5.76 76.28
N ASP A 132 16.74 -6.86 75.97
CA ASP A 132 15.72 -7.46 76.81
C ASP A 132 16.32 -7.93 78.14
N GLY A 133 17.57 -8.42 78.10
CA GLY A 133 18.37 -8.75 79.26
C GLY A 133 18.98 -7.56 80.02
N LYS A 134 18.72 -6.30 79.59
CA LYS A 134 19.29 -5.06 80.12
C LYS A 134 20.82 -4.95 80.05
N LEU A 135 21.42 -5.60 79.03
CA LEU A 135 22.87 -5.62 78.79
C LEU A 135 23.31 -4.65 77.70
N ASN A 136 22.38 -4.13 76.89
CA ASN A 136 22.62 -3.16 75.81
C ASN A 136 21.79 -1.91 75.97
N ALA A 137 22.24 -0.79 75.37
CA ALA A 137 21.50 0.48 75.34
C ALA A 137 20.46 0.43 74.23
N GLU A 138 19.37 1.23 74.37
CA GLU A 138 18.31 1.38 73.35
C GLU A 138 18.90 1.91 72.02
N ARG A 139 19.92 2.76 72.07
CA ARG A 139 20.66 3.28 70.91
C ARG A 139 21.19 2.14 70.06
N ASP A 140 21.77 1.08 70.65
CA ASP A 140 22.39 -0.03 69.95
C ASP A 140 21.31 -0.87 69.22
N LEU A 141 20.12 -1.01 69.84
CA LEU A 141 18.98 -1.65 69.18
C LEU A 141 18.45 -0.84 68.00
N ILE A 142 18.34 0.49 68.12
CA ILE A 142 17.94 1.39 67.03
C ILE A 142 18.95 1.30 65.87
N GLU A 143 20.24 1.26 66.18
CA GLU A 143 21.30 1.13 65.19
C GLU A 143 21.21 -0.22 64.43
N ALA A 144 21.04 -1.33 65.14
CA ALA A 144 20.88 -2.66 64.54
C ALA A 144 19.61 -2.73 63.64
N LYS A 145 18.49 -2.11 64.03
CA LYS A 145 17.30 -1.96 63.20
C LYS A 145 17.58 -1.19 61.92
N SER A 146 18.26 -0.03 62.06
CA SER A 146 18.63 0.81 60.91
C SER A 146 19.55 0.07 59.93
N GLN A 147 20.47 -0.74 60.43
CA GLN A 147 21.35 -1.57 59.56
C GLN A 147 20.55 -2.62 58.79
N LEU A 148 19.60 -3.30 59.44
CA LEU A 148 18.70 -4.24 58.73
C LEU A 148 17.88 -3.54 57.67
N ASP A 149 17.29 -2.38 57.98
CA ASP A 149 16.49 -1.62 57.01
C ASP A 149 17.31 -1.18 55.79
N LYS A 150 18.56 -0.77 56.00
CA LYS A 150 19.48 -0.45 54.91
C LYS A 150 19.84 -1.65 54.05
N ALA A 151 20.13 -2.81 54.66
CA ALA A 151 20.43 -4.05 53.95
C ALA A 151 19.20 -4.53 53.13
N MET A 152 18.00 -4.45 53.71
CA MET A 152 16.76 -4.80 53.02
C MET A 152 16.49 -3.86 51.82
N SER A 153 16.69 -2.57 51.99
CA SER A 153 16.56 -1.57 50.92
C SER A 153 17.53 -1.83 49.77
N GLN A 154 18.75 -2.22 50.07
CA GLN A 154 19.77 -2.59 49.10
C GLN A 154 19.39 -3.85 48.34
N LEU A 155 18.92 -4.89 49.03
CA LEU A 155 18.44 -6.14 48.42
C LEU A 155 17.24 -5.85 47.48
N HIS A 156 16.29 -5.03 47.92
CA HIS A 156 15.14 -4.63 47.11
C HIS A 156 15.58 -3.95 45.82
N ARG A 157 16.47 -2.97 45.89
CA ARG A 157 17.02 -2.28 44.72
C ARG A 157 17.67 -3.23 43.72
N ILE A 158 18.44 -4.21 44.18
CA ILE A 158 19.07 -5.21 43.32
C ILE A 158 18.01 -6.14 42.70
N GLN A 159 16.99 -6.55 43.48
CA GLN A 159 15.91 -7.37 43.00
C GLN A 159 15.10 -6.65 41.91
N GLU A 160 14.80 -5.36 42.05
CA GLU A 160 14.15 -4.56 41.01
C GLU A 160 15.00 -4.51 39.73
N THR A 161 16.31 -4.29 39.85
CA THR A 161 17.21 -4.35 38.70
C THR A 161 17.16 -5.70 38.01
N TYR A 162 17.16 -6.77 38.77
CA TYR A 162 17.06 -8.15 38.27
C TYR A 162 15.74 -8.42 37.51
N GLN A 163 14.65 -7.84 38.00
CA GLN A 163 13.33 -7.93 37.33
C GLN A 163 13.27 -7.11 36.05
N ILE A 164 13.80 -5.87 36.06
CA ILE A 164 13.83 -4.99 34.87
C ILE A 164 14.56 -5.68 33.72
N TYR A 165 15.70 -6.28 34.00
CA TYR A 165 16.50 -7.00 33.00
C TYR A 165 15.98 -8.41 32.70
N ASN A 166 14.93 -8.88 33.40
CA ASN A 166 14.37 -10.24 33.27
C ASN A 166 15.45 -11.33 33.37
N ILE A 167 16.43 -11.12 34.28
CA ILE A 167 17.53 -12.02 34.49
C ILE A 167 17.02 -13.28 35.21
N LYS A 168 17.44 -14.45 34.70
CA LYS A 168 17.24 -15.73 35.37
C LYS A 168 18.54 -16.20 36.00
N LYS A 169 18.45 -17.23 36.86
CA LYS A 169 19.58 -17.83 37.53
C LYS A 169 20.63 -18.33 36.53
N GLY A 170 21.91 -17.97 36.75
CA GLY A 170 23.05 -18.32 35.90
C GLY A 170 23.56 -17.13 35.07
N ALA A 171 24.79 -17.24 34.57
CA ALA A 171 25.43 -16.19 33.74
C ALA A 171 24.84 -16.06 32.32
N THR A 172 23.57 -16.45 32.14
CA THR A 172 22.92 -16.50 30.84
C THR A 172 21.74 -15.54 30.77
N TYR A 173 21.75 -14.68 29.78
CA TYR A 173 20.64 -13.80 29.43
C TYR A 173 19.78 -14.43 28.32
N GLU A 174 18.48 -14.46 28.50
CA GLU A 174 17.50 -14.98 27.56
C GLU A 174 16.86 -13.81 26.77
N VAL A 175 17.14 -13.74 25.48
CA VAL A 175 16.45 -12.82 24.56
C VAL A 175 15.11 -13.43 24.21
N ARG A 176 14.04 -12.71 24.53
CA ARG A 176 12.65 -13.16 24.27
C ARG A 176 11.90 -12.19 23.38
N SER A 177 10.96 -12.73 22.59
CA SER A 177 10.13 -11.91 21.73
C SER A 177 9.18 -11.00 22.54
N PRO A 178 9.19 -9.69 22.30
CA PRO A 178 8.26 -8.75 22.96
C PRO A 178 6.83 -8.82 22.41
N LEU A 179 6.65 -9.33 21.18
CA LEU A 179 5.34 -9.49 20.53
C LEU A 179 5.25 -10.80 19.76
N SER A 180 4.03 -11.15 19.32
CA SER A 180 3.83 -12.26 18.37
C SER A 180 3.89 -11.74 16.94
N GLY A 181 4.74 -12.35 16.10
CA GLY A 181 4.94 -11.88 14.73
C GLY A 181 6.01 -12.68 14.01
N PHE A 182 6.41 -12.19 12.85
CA PHE A 182 7.48 -12.79 12.04
C PHE A 182 8.82 -12.10 12.31
N VAL A 183 9.89 -12.86 12.35
CA VAL A 183 11.27 -12.36 12.35
C VAL A 183 11.56 -11.81 10.95
N ILE A 184 11.56 -10.50 10.80
CA ILE A 184 11.78 -9.83 9.50
C ILE A 184 13.23 -9.38 9.30
N GLN A 185 14.02 -9.35 10.38
CA GLN A 185 15.47 -9.12 10.35
C GLN A 185 16.14 -9.92 11.45
N LYS A 186 17.31 -10.48 11.14
CA LYS A 186 18.16 -11.23 12.09
C LYS A 186 19.63 -10.81 11.89
N ASN A 187 20.20 -10.15 12.89
CA ASN A 187 21.58 -9.63 12.89
C ASN A 187 22.45 -10.33 13.97
N ILE A 188 22.12 -11.56 14.29
CA ILE A 188 22.77 -12.33 15.36
C ILE A 188 23.05 -13.77 14.86
N ASN A 189 24.24 -14.28 15.22
CA ASN A 189 24.62 -15.67 14.95
C ASN A 189 25.21 -16.30 16.23
N GLU A 190 25.24 -17.62 16.29
CA GLU A 190 25.94 -18.36 17.34
C GLU A 190 27.42 -17.99 17.34
N ASP A 191 28.05 -18.03 18.51
CA ASP A 191 29.45 -17.64 18.78
C ASP A 191 29.80 -16.17 18.53
N MET A 192 28.81 -15.34 18.16
CA MET A 192 29.00 -13.90 17.98
C MET A 192 29.22 -13.20 19.34
N LEU A 193 30.19 -12.30 19.42
CA LEU A 193 30.36 -11.41 20.56
C LEU A 193 29.52 -10.16 20.38
N LEU A 194 28.52 -10.00 21.23
CA LEU A 194 27.70 -8.79 21.32
C LEU A 194 28.32 -7.82 22.32
N ARG A 195 28.42 -6.57 21.96
CA ARG A 195 28.89 -5.50 22.84
C ARG A 195 27.70 -4.69 23.33
N SER A 196 27.66 -4.35 24.62
CA SER A 196 26.59 -3.55 25.21
C SER A 196 26.57 -2.10 24.72
N ASP A 197 27.65 -1.61 24.12
CA ASP A 197 27.78 -0.27 23.54
C ASP A 197 27.31 -0.21 22.05
N LYS A 198 26.93 -1.34 21.45
CA LYS A 198 26.40 -1.39 20.08
C LYS A 198 24.94 -0.98 20.06
N THR A 199 24.63 -0.08 19.14
CA THR A 199 23.26 0.41 18.90
C THR A 199 22.48 -0.41 17.86
N ASP A 200 23.08 -1.48 17.32
CA ASP A 200 22.43 -2.31 16.31
C ASP A 200 21.46 -3.29 16.96
N ASN A 201 20.26 -3.38 16.40
CA ASN A 201 19.25 -4.37 16.76
C ASN A 201 19.72 -5.80 16.37
N ILE A 202 19.30 -6.78 17.14
CA ILE A 202 19.63 -8.19 16.88
C ILE A 202 18.51 -8.94 16.17
N PHE A 203 17.26 -8.51 16.39
CA PHE A 203 16.08 -8.98 15.66
C PHE A 203 15.13 -7.83 15.42
N ASP A 204 14.40 -7.90 14.29
CA ASP A 204 13.17 -7.15 14.08
C ASP A 204 12.02 -8.14 13.98
N ILE A 205 11.00 -7.90 14.78
CA ILE A 205 9.81 -8.75 14.81
C ILE A 205 8.61 -7.89 14.49
N ALA A 206 7.83 -8.32 13.49
CA ALA A 206 6.65 -7.59 13.03
C ALA A 206 5.43 -8.49 12.91
N GLU A 207 4.29 -7.97 13.34
CA GLU A 207 3.00 -8.52 12.99
C GLU A 207 2.61 -8.01 11.60
N ILE A 208 2.40 -8.91 10.64
CA ILE A 208 2.12 -8.58 9.24
C ILE A 208 0.74 -9.04 8.76
N LYS A 209 -0.22 -9.26 9.66
CA LYS A 209 -1.63 -9.48 9.29
C LYS A 209 -2.24 -8.28 8.58
N GLU A 210 -1.70 -7.12 8.84
CA GLU A 210 -1.98 -5.86 8.19
C GLU A 210 -0.65 -5.24 7.80
N VAL A 211 -0.56 -4.79 6.56
CA VAL A 211 0.65 -4.16 6.02
C VAL A 211 0.31 -2.83 5.36
N TRP A 212 1.30 -2.01 5.13
CA TRP A 212 1.17 -0.76 4.42
C TRP A 212 1.82 -0.85 3.04
N ALA A 213 1.12 -0.37 2.03
CA ALA A 213 1.75 -0.01 0.77
C ALA A 213 2.12 1.47 0.81
N ILE A 214 3.40 1.78 0.65
CA ILE A 214 3.90 3.15 0.62
C ILE A 214 4.14 3.53 -0.84
N ALA A 215 3.27 4.38 -1.38
CA ALA A 215 3.41 4.94 -2.73
C ALA A 215 4.35 6.15 -2.72
N ASN A 216 5.19 6.27 -3.73
CA ASN A 216 5.99 7.46 -3.99
C ASN A 216 5.26 8.32 -5.03
N VAL A 217 4.72 9.44 -4.57
CA VAL A 217 3.93 10.37 -5.40
C VAL A 217 4.83 11.54 -5.83
N ASN A 218 4.93 11.74 -7.14
CA ASN A 218 5.73 12.83 -7.70
C ASN A 218 5.12 14.21 -7.36
N GLU A 219 5.94 15.23 -7.27
CA GLU A 219 5.52 16.58 -6.90
C GLU A 219 4.40 17.12 -7.80
N THR A 220 4.42 16.81 -9.09
CA THR A 220 3.40 17.24 -10.07
C THR A 220 2.01 16.68 -9.82
N GLU A 221 1.89 15.57 -9.09
CA GLU A 221 0.65 14.82 -8.86
C GLU A 221 0.12 14.94 -7.43
N ILE A 222 0.87 15.60 -6.55
CA ILE A 222 0.53 15.74 -5.11
C ILE A 222 -0.88 16.30 -4.90
N ASN A 223 -1.28 17.30 -5.67
CA ASN A 223 -2.59 17.96 -5.55
C ASN A 223 -3.77 17.06 -5.88
N GLN A 224 -3.55 15.96 -6.59
CA GLN A 224 -4.57 15.02 -7.02
C GLN A 224 -4.79 13.91 -5.99
N VAL A 225 -3.82 13.67 -5.10
CA VAL A 225 -3.90 12.63 -4.07
C VAL A 225 -4.57 13.19 -2.82
N LYS A 226 -5.65 12.52 -2.40
CA LYS A 226 -6.43 12.90 -1.21
C LYS A 226 -6.64 11.70 -0.30
N MET A 227 -6.88 11.97 0.98
CA MET A 227 -7.27 10.95 1.95
C MET A 227 -8.56 10.24 1.52
N GLY A 228 -8.62 8.93 1.74
CA GLY A 228 -9.80 8.12 1.44
C GLY A 228 -9.93 7.65 0.00
N ILE A 229 -9.04 8.07 -0.91
CA ILE A 229 -9.01 7.57 -2.30
C ILE A 229 -8.81 6.05 -2.29
N ASN A 230 -9.59 5.34 -3.11
CA ASN A 230 -9.45 3.91 -3.29
C ASN A 230 -8.14 3.59 -4.02
N ALA A 231 -7.46 2.56 -3.52
CA ALA A 231 -6.21 2.08 -4.07
C ALA A 231 -6.32 0.60 -4.45
N ALA A 232 -5.83 0.28 -5.63
CA ALA A 232 -5.61 -1.08 -6.10
C ALA A 232 -4.10 -1.32 -6.13
N VAL A 233 -3.63 -2.29 -5.34
CA VAL A 233 -2.22 -2.59 -5.19
C VAL A 233 -1.94 -3.96 -5.78
N THR A 234 -0.94 -4.05 -6.66
CA THR A 234 -0.42 -5.31 -7.19
C THR A 234 1.07 -5.42 -6.89
N THR A 235 1.59 -6.63 -6.84
CA THR A 235 3.03 -6.87 -6.65
C THR A 235 3.59 -7.71 -7.79
N LEU A 236 4.89 -7.71 -7.96
CA LEU A 236 5.53 -8.55 -8.99
C LEU A 236 5.31 -10.05 -8.74
N SER A 237 5.18 -10.45 -7.47
CA SER A 237 4.94 -11.84 -7.09
C SER A 237 3.49 -12.28 -7.33
N TYR A 238 2.55 -11.34 -7.37
CA TYR A 238 1.11 -11.58 -7.53
C TYR A 238 0.53 -10.58 -8.54
N PRO A 239 0.88 -10.70 -9.84
CA PRO A 239 0.48 -9.73 -10.87
C PRO A 239 -1.04 -9.74 -11.11
N ASP A 240 -1.68 -10.91 -10.98
CA ASP A 240 -3.11 -11.11 -11.23
C ASP A 240 -3.97 -10.92 -9.97
N THR A 241 -3.34 -10.65 -8.80
CA THR A 241 -4.05 -10.44 -7.54
C THR A 241 -4.05 -8.97 -7.18
N VAL A 242 -5.23 -8.40 -7.06
CA VAL A 242 -5.41 -7.00 -6.63
C VAL A 242 -5.72 -6.97 -5.14
N PHE A 243 -4.83 -6.32 -4.39
CA PHE A 243 -5.04 -6.00 -2.98
C PHE A 243 -5.67 -4.62 -2.89
N SER A 244 -6.91 -4.56 -2.40
CA SER A 244 -7.66 -3.32 -2.30
C SER A 244 -7.44 -2.63 -0.97
N GLY A 245 -7.26 -1.31 -1.01
CA GLY A 245 -7.08 -0.47 0.17
C GLY A 245 -7.56 0.95 -0.08
N LYS A 246 -7.24 1.83 0.88
CA LYS A 246 -7.51 3.27 0.77
C LYS A 246 -6.31 4.06 1.26
N VAL A 247 -6.13 5.25 0.71
CA VAL A 247 -5.19 6.23 1.24
C VAL A 247 -5.62 6.62 2.65
N ASP A 248 -4.83 6.25 3.64
CA ASP A 248 -5.10 6.53 5.05
C ASP A 248 -4.14 7.57 5.67
N LYS A 249 -3.02 7.84 5.01
CA LYS A 249 -2.08 8.90 5.43
C LYS A 249 -1.30 9.46 4.26
N ILE A 250 -1.16 10.78 4.24
CA ILE A 250 -0.28 11.52 3.35
C ILE A 250 0.81 12.13 4.23
N PHE A 251 2.08 11.83 3.90
CA PHE A 251 3.21 12.39 4.65
C PHE A 251 3.55 13.76 4.06
N ASN A 252 3.35 14.82 4.80
CA ASN A 252 3.59 16.20 4.36
C ASN A 252 5.08 16.56 4.33
N VAL A 253 5.88 15.64 3.84
CA VAL A 253 7.34 15.79 3.69
C VAL A 253 7.73 15.16 2.37
N ILE A 254 8.53 15.87 1.59
CA ILE A 254 9.14 15.35 0.36
C ILE A 254 10.46 14.67 0.77
N ASP A 255 10.61 13.43 0.37
CA ASP A 255 11.84 12.66 0.55
C ASP A 255 12.96 13.31 -0.29
N PRO A 256 14.08 13.72 0.33
CA PRO A 256 15.12 14.47 -0.36
C PRO A 256 15.87 13.67 -1.43
N GLU A 257 15.88 12.34 -1.33
CA GLU A 257 16.55 11.47 -2.29
C GLU A 257 15.67 11.17 -3.49
N THR A 258 14.42 10.78 -3.25
CA THR A 258 13.49 10.36 -4.31
C THR A 258 12.69 11.53 -4.90
N LYS A 259 12.71 12.72 -4.27
CA LYS A 259 11.91 13.90 -4.63
C LYS A 259 10.41 13.58 -4.72
N ALA A 260 9.96 12.62 -3.96
CA ALA A 260 8.58 12.15 -3.92
C ALA A 260 7.97 12.33 -2.52
N MET A 261 6.66 12.56 -2.49
CA MET A 261 5.87 12.52 -1.26
C MET A 261 5.40 11.09 -1.01
N LYS A 262 5.55 10.60 0.21
CA LYS A 262 5.07 9.27 0.59
C LYS A 262 3.58 9.30 0.92
N VAL A 263 2.85 8.33 0.38
CA VAL A 263 1.42 8.13 0.64
C VAL A 263 1.22 6.70 1.11
N ARG A 264 0.52 6.55 2.23
CA ARG A 264 0.27 5.26 2.85
C ARG A 264 -1.09 4.72 2.47
N ILE A 265 -1.12 3.48 2.08
CA ILE A 265 -2.32 2.69 1.83
C ILE A 265 -2.30 1.50 2.79
N LYS A 266 -3.35 1.33 3.56
CA LYS A 266 -3.52 0.24 4.50
C LYS A 266 -4.12 -0.96 3.77
N LEU A 267 -3.51 -2.15 3.93
CA LEU A 267 -3.89 -3.39 3.26
C LEU A 267 -4.09 -4.51 4.29
N ASP A 268 -5.17 -5.24 4.15
CA ASP A 268 -5.36 -6.52 4.85
C ASP A 268 -4.46 -7.59 4.24
N ASN A 269 -3.83 -8.39 5.08
CA ASN A 269 -2.90 -9.45 4.72
C ASN A 269 -3.12 -10.71 5.56
N ALA A 270 -4.39 -11.09 5.78
CA ALA A 270 -4.76 -12.23 6.62
C ALA A 270 -4.09 -13.55 6.20
N ASN A 271 -3.80 -13.70 4.91
CA ASN A 271 -3.12 -14.87 4.34
C ASN A 271 -1.60 -14.73 4.28
N TYR A 272 -1.03 -13.66 4.81
CA TYR A 272 0.42 -13.40 4.81
C TYR A 272 1.09 -13.45 3.42
N LEU A 273 0.33 -13.16 2.35
CA LEU A 273 0.87 -13.13 0.98
C LEU A 273 1.84 -11.96 0.79
N LEU A 274 1.47 -10.80 1.29
CA LEU A 274 2.30 -9.60 1.21
C LEU A 274 3.41 -9.66 2.27
N LYS A 275 4.65 -9.50 1.82
CA LYS A 275 5.83 -9.45 2.69
C LYS A 275 6.39 -8.03 2.70
N PRO A 276 6.92 -7.55 3.84
CA PRO A 276 7.69 -6.31 3.87
C PRO A 276 8.79 -6.31 2.79
N GLU A 277 9.10 -5.15 2.26
CA GLU A 277 10.06 -4.87 1.18
C GLU A 277 9.65 -5.38 -0.23
N MET A 278 8.49 -6.03 -0.41
CA MET A 278 7.96 -6.30 -1.74
C MET A 278 7.70 -5.01 -2.51
N ARG A 279 8.11 -4.96 -3.77
CA ARG A 279 7.77 -3.86 -4.68
C ARG A 279 6.29 -3.93 -5.05
N ALA A 280 5.65 -2.78 -5.05
CA ALA A 280 4.23 -2.64 -5.34
C ALA A 280 3.98 -1.63 -6.47
N ASN A 281 3.01 -1.96 -7.33
CA ASN A 281 2.40 -1.00 -8.24
C ASN A 281 1.04 -0.60 -7.65
N ILE A 282 0.83 0.69 -7.48
CA ILE A 282 -0.28 1.25 -6.73
C ILE A 282 -1.08 2.16 -7.67
N LYS A 283 -2.32 1.79 -7.92
CA LYS A 283 -3.26 2.57 -8.72
C LYS A 283 -4.27 3.23 -7.80
N LEU A 284 -4.30 4.56 -7.83
CA LEU A 284 -5.26 5.37 -7.09
C LEU A 284 -6.37 5.79 -8.03
N SER A 285 -7.62 5.44 -7.71
CA SER A 285 -8.78 5.77 -8.54
C SER A 285 -9.72 6.72 -7.79
N TYR A 286 -10.06 7.84 -8.43
CA TYR A 286 -10.98 8.83 -7.90
C TYR A 286 -11.87 9.42 -8.99
N ASN A 287 -13.00 9.99 -8.59
CA ASN A 287 -13.91 10.67 -9.49
C ASN A 287 -13.62 12.17 -9.45
N GLU A 288 -13.53 12.79 -10.63
CA GLU A 288 -13.52 14.24 -10.76
C GLU A 288 -14.93 14.79 -10.48
N SER A 289 -15.00 16.07 -10.13
CA SER A 289 -16.31 16.74 -9.96
C SER A 289 -17.04 16.93 -11.27
N GLN A 290 -16.33 16.88 -12.39
CA GLN A 290 -16.88 17.02 -13.73
C GLN A 290 -17.62 15.75 -14.14
N GLN A 291 -18.84 15.92 -14.69
CA GLN A 291 -19.61 14.84 -15.31
C GLN A 291 -19.51 14.94 -16.82
N MET A 292 -19.37 13.81 -17.48
CA MET A 292 -19.32 13.70 -18.93
C MET A 292 -20.09 12.47 -19.39
N LEU A 293 -20.50 12.46 -20.66
CA LEU A 293 -21.07 11.27 -21.27
C LEU A 293 -20.01 10.18 -21.36
N ALA A 294 -20.29 9.05 -20.75
CA ALA A 294 -19.44 7.88 -20.73
C ALA A 294 -20.00 6.78 -21.62
N VAL A 295 -19.13 6.18 -22.40
CA VAL A 295 -19.44 5.00 -23.23
C VAL A 295 -18.34 3.97 -23.06
N PRO A 296 -18.59 2.67 -23.29
CA PRO A 296 -17.52 1.69 -23.34
C PRO A 296 -16.45 2.09 -24.36
N SER A 297 -15.18 1.95 -23.98
CA SER A 297 -14.06 2.33 -24.87
C SER A 297 -14.06 1.55 -26.19
N SER A 298 -14.62 0.34 -26.20
CA SER A 298 -14.82 -0.46 -27.40
C SER A 298 -15.77 0.19 -28.42
N ALA A 299 -16.63 1.13 -28.02
CA ALA A 299 -17.54 1.82 -28.94
C ALA A 299 -16.84 2.92 -29.76
N VAL A 300 -15.65 3.35 -29.35
CA VAL A 300 -14.91 4.42 -30.00
C VAL A 300 -14.02 3.84 -31.11
N ILE A 301 -14.17 4.37 -32.30
CA ILE A 301 -13.38 4.03 -33.49
C ILE A 301 -12.42 5.20 -33.73
N PHE A 302 -11.12 4.90 -33.87
CA PHE A 302 -10.12 5.89 -34.22
C PHE A 302 -9.74 5.72 -35.69
N ASP A 303 -10.06 6.71 -36.53
CA ASP A 303 -9.70 6.75 -37.94
C ASP A 303 -9.26 8.16 -38.35
N LYS A 304 -8.25 8.25 -39.21
CA LYS A 304 -7.71 9.51 -39.78
C LYS A 304 -7.51 10.62 -38.72
N SER A 305 -6.95 10.24 -37.55
CA SER A 305 -6.69 11.14 -36.41
C SER A 305 -7.96 11.74 -35.78
N LYS A 306 -9.11 11.09 -35.92
CA LYS A 306 -10.39 11.47 -35.33
C LYS A 306 -11.06 10.29 -34.66
N ASN A 307 -11.92 10.56 -33.70
CA ASN A 307 -12.70 9.55 -33.01
C ASN A 307 -14.13 9.56 -33.50
N TYR A 308 -14.68 8.39 -33.76
CA TYR A 308 -16.03 8.19 -34.21
C TYR A 308 -16.75 7.17 -33.32
N VAL A 309 -18.08 7.27 -33.28
CA VAL A 309 -18.97 6.26 -32.71
C VAL A 309 -20.08 5.92 -33.71
N MET A 310 -20.56 4.68 -33.64
CA MET A 310 -21.70 4.25 -34.41
C MET A 310 -22.94 4.33 -33.55
N ILE A 311 -23.81 5.33 -33.81
CA ILE A 311 -25.09 5.49 -33.11
C ILE A 311 -26.10 4.51 -33.72
N PHE A 312 -26.62 3.64 -32.89
CA PHE A 312 -27.59 2.64 -33.27
C PHE A 312 -29.02 3.07 -32.91
N LYS A 313 -29.86 3.36 -33.89
CA LYS A 313 -31.30 3.62 -33.70
C LYS A 313 -32.11 2.35 -33.98
N ASP A 314 -31.88 1.74 -35.14
CA ASP A 314 -32.43 0.46 -35.56
C ASP A 314 -31.53 -0.16 -36.66
N ARG A 315 -31.94 -1.34 -37.22
CA ARG A 315 -31.13 -2.06 -38.22
C ARG A 315 -30.92 -1.31 -39.56
N HIS A 316 -31.75 -0.30 -39.83
CA HIS A 316 -31.71 0.52 -41.04
C HIS A 316 -31.13 1.92 -40.77
N ASN A 317 -31.07 2.30 -39.52
CA ASN A 317 -30.70 3.63 -39.05
C ASN A 317 -29.49 3.60 -38.15
N ILE A 318 -28.32 3.54 -38.74
CA ILE A 318 -27.03 3.62 -38.04
C ILE A 318 -26.32 4.85 -38.55
N GLU A 319 -25.83 5.66 -37.65
CA GLU A 319 -25.22 6.94 -37.95
C GLU A 319 -23.77 6.96 -37.48
N THR A 320 -22.83 7.24 -38.41
CA THR A 320 -21.43 7.54 -38.06
C THR A 320 -21.37 8.95 -37.47
N ARG A 321 -20.90 9.10 -36.24
CA ARG A 321 -20.80 10.38 -35.61
C ARG A 321 -19.38 10.66 -35.08
N LEU A 322 -18.84 11.83 -35.48
CA LEU A 322 -17.62 12.36 -34.95
C LEU A 322 -17.81 12.74 -33.48
N VAL A 323 -16.90 12.31 -32.62
CA VAL A 323 -16.90 12.62 -31.18
C VAL A 323 -15.54 13.13 -30.74
N GLU A 324 -15.56 13.94 -29.72
CA GLU A 324 -14.35 14.38 -29.03
C GLU A 324 -14.17 13.64 -27.72
N VAL A 325 -13.15 12.82 -27.66
CA VAL A 325 -12.83 12.04 -26.46
C VAL A 325 -12.02 12.90 -25.51
N TYR A 326 -12.59 13.22 -24.37
CA TYR A 326 -11.90 13.95 -23.31
C TYR A 326 -10.82 13.07 -22.65
N ARG A 327 -11.20 11.83 -22.29
CA ARG A 327 -10.30 10.88 -21.62
C ARG A 327 -10.83 9.46 -21.79
N GLN A 328 -9.89 8.52 -21.81
CA GLN A 328 -10.21 7.10 -21.73
C GLN A 328 -9.53 6.51 -20.48
N VAL A 329 -10.32 5.81 -19.64
CA VAL A 329 -9.83 5.19 -18.41
C VAL A 329 -10.39 3.78 -18.30
N GLY A 330 -9.51 2.79 -18.29
CA GLY A 330 -9.92 1.38 -18.30
C GLY A 330 -10.84 1.07 -19.51
N ASN A 331 -12.03 0.59 -19.25
CA ASN A 331 -13.02 0.19 -20.27
C ASN A 331 -13.99 1.32 -20.65
N MET A 332 -13.80 2.55 -20.17
CA MET A 332 -14.71 3.66 -20.39
C MET A 332 -14.01 4.80 -21.15
N ALA A 333 -14.72 5.39 -22.09
CA ALA A 333 -14.33 6.63 -22.78
C ALA A 333 -15.32 7.75 -22.39
N TYR A 334 -14.77 8.87 -21.95
CA TYR A 334 -15.52 10.07 -21.59
C TYR A 334 -15.54 11.03 -22.76
N ILE A 335 -16.72 11.43 -23.19
CA ILE A 335 -16.94 12.22 -24.43
C ILE A 335 -17.30 13.66 -24.04
N SER A 336 -16.51 14.63 -24.55
CA SER A 336 -16.76 16.06 -24.33
C SER A 336 -17.78 16.64 -25.29
N SER A 337 -17.84 16.13 -26.52
CA SER A 337 -18.80 16.60 -27.54
C SER A 337 -19.12 15.50 -28.56
N GLY A 338 -20.27 15.66 -29.24
CA GLY A 338 -20.70 14.76 -30.32
C GLY A 338 -21.73 13.71 -29.92
N LEU A 339 -22.02 13.49 -28.65
CA LEU A 339 -23.05 12.58 -28.15
C LEU A 339 -24.12 13.30 -27.33
N LYS A 340 -25.29 12.69 -27.22
CA LYS A 340 -26.38 13.10 -26.32
C LYS A 340 -26.65 12.01 -25.30
N ASP A 341 -27.16 12.41 -24.14
CA ASP A 341 -27.55 11.48 -23.09
C ASP A 341 -28.62 10.49 -23.57
N GLY A 342 -28.42 9.22 -23.26
CA GLY A 342 -29.31 8.12 -23.66
C GLY A 342 -29.10 7.62 -25.08
N GLU A 343 -28.30 8.24 -25.94
CA GLU A 343 -28.00 7.70 -27.27
C GLU A 343 -27.30 6.34 -27.16
N LYS A 344 -27.73 5.36 -27.92
CA LYS A 344 -27.14 4.01 -27.94
C LYS A 344 -26.01 3.95 -28.94
N VAL A 345 -24.83 3.59 -28.48
CA VAL A 345 -23.64 3.35 -29.31
C VAL A 345 -23.36 1.87 -29.45
N MET A 346 -22.91 1.45 -30.63
CA MET A 346 -22.52 0.06 -30.90
C MET A 346 -21.21 -0.24 -30.18
N THR A 347 -21.13 -1.39 -29.52
CA THR A 347 -19.94 -1.85 -28.78
C THR A 347 -19.30 -3.09 -29.39
N THR A 348 -20.04 -3.76 -30.31
CA THR A 348 -19.53 -4.85 -31.14
C THR A 348 -19.96 -4.59 -32.60
N ASN A 349 -19.21 -5.13 -33.58
CA ASN A 349 -19.37 -4.92 -35.03
C ASN A 349 -19.26 -3.45 -35.49
N GLN A 350 -18.98 -2.50 -34.60
CA GLN A 350 -18.93 -1.07 -34.91
C GLN A 350 -17.91 -0.74 -36.00
N LEU A 351 -16.75 -1.37 -36.02
CA LEU A 351 -15.70 -1.14 -37.03
C LEU A 351 -16.16 -1.63 -38.41
N LEU A 352 -16.76 -2.82 -38.48
CA LEU A 352 -17.25 -3.39 -39.74
C LEU A 352 -18.38 -2.51 -40.36
N VAL A 353 -19.24 -1.97 -39.49
CA VAL A 353 -20.32 -1.07 -39.93
C VAL A 353 -19.75 0.30 -40.34
N TYR A 354 -18.76 0.77 -39.63
CA TYR A 354 -18.05 2.02 -39.96
C TYR A 354 -17.42 1.92 -41.37
N ASP A 355 -16.66 0.88 -41.64
CA ASP A 355 -16.00 0.68 -42.92
C ASP A 355 -17.06 0.59 -44.05
N ALA A 356 -18.14 -0.17 -43.84
CA ALA A 356 -19.20 -0.30 -44.83
C ALA A 356 -20.01 0.97 -45.13
N LEU A 357 -19.96 1.97 -44.22
CA LEU A 357 -20.69 3.23 -44.40
C LEU A 357 -19.76 4.39 -44.88
N ASN A 358 -18.45 4.25 -44.76
CA ASN A 358 -17.49 5.35 -45.00
C ASN A 358 -16.41 5.01 -46.05
N ASP A 359 -16.39 3.76 -46.58
CA ASP A 359 -15.64 3.37 -47.76
C ASP A 359 -16.52 3.55 -49.03
#